data_813035c41bf2af11304d2d1f38b63844
#
_entry.id   813035c41bf2af11304d2d1f38b63844
#
_cell.length_a   1.000
_cell.length_b   1.000
_cell.length_c   1.000
_cell.angle_alpha   90.00
_cell.angle_beta   90.00
_cell.angle_gamma   90.00
#
_symmetry.space_group_name_H-M   'P 1'
#
loop_
_entity.id
_entity.type
_entity.pdbx_description
1 polymer ?
#
loop_
_entity_poly.entity_id
_entity_poly.type
_entity_poly.pdbx_seq_one_letter_code
_entity_poly.pdbx_strand_id
1 'polypeptide(L)'
;YINGVKADVSFEVSRTAIELMHGAIKDSLKSSSYESFLLPKFGDDLDVDATGRSDLKMLNRRLNEEQKLAVANAMAPRSQSPFIIFGPPGTGKTTTVVEIAAQMYKTGGRVLLMAPSNAACDLFISRVIEHGGVPKSEAYRVYNFSRMPDQVPSKLLDVSNYDSTANVFCPPTVERFMRARVVAMTPITAQRLTRTFRDSGEYGKGKARKEFILSPERRFENVIIDEAGHASEPELLTAIVSVLEPKKGRLVLAGDARQLGPLVQAKESRALEVSMLERLCLPPAPYTETPYSVRADGTFEPSKVCMLTKNYRSHACIIEIPSKLFYFDRLECCADPMRTNIFKGWEELPNPSFPVVFDGVMGEELREANSPSWFNPDEILRVSSWITKILDRKNTGLTAKDIAICTPYHKQKLKMMKHLEAKKISGVTVGSTELLQGQEFSVVILSTVRSDTAHLKFDARHRLGFMANPKRFNVAVTRAMSLLIIVGNPHILSHDVHWRSLIDYCRLNDSYTGCDFDGKPSAPMGDEDGDETLAERLDEIDRMLNEEADASYELVDPRDNE
;
A
#
# COMPACT_ATOMS: atom_id res chain seq x y z
N TYR A 1 -7.16 22.09 -28.84
CA TYR A 1 -7.90 23.35 -28.70
C TYR A 1 -8.77 23.53 -29.94
N ILE A 2 -10.10 23.39 -29.80
CA ILE A 2 -11.05 23.67 -30.89
C ILE A 2 -11.67 25.04 -30.57
N ASN A 3 -11.02 26.10 -31.02
CA ASN A 3 -11.53 27.45 -30.84
C ASN A 3 -12.80 27.64 -31.64
N GLY A 4 -13.90 28.00 -30.97
CA GLY A 4 -15.15 28.43 -31.60
C GLY A 4 -16.18 27.31 -31.89
N VAL A 5 -15.95 26.07 -31.50
CA VAL A 5 -16.94 25.00 -31.62
C VAL A 5 -17.72 24.90 -30.32
N LYS A 6 -19.06 25.03 -30.38
CA LYS A 6 -19.94 24.66 -29.29
C LYS A 6 -20.07 23.15 -29.31
N ALA A 7 -19.68 22.49 -28.23
CA ALA A 7 -19.84 21.03 -28.04
C ALA A 7 -20.56 20.76 -26.73
N ASP A 8 -21.47 19.81 -26.74
CA ASP A 8 -22.03 19.23 -25.54
C ASP A 8 -21.00 18.23 -25.01
N VAL A 9 -20.57 18.42 -23.77
CA VAL A 9 -19.60 17.53 -23.10
C VAL A 9 -20.35 16.69 -22.08
N SER A 10 -20.36 15.39 -22.25
CA SER A 10 -20.82 14.44 -21.24
C SER A 10 -19.60 13.71 -20.65
N PHE A 11 -19.58 13.58 -19.33
CA PHE A 11 -18.59 12.78 -18.63
C PHE A 11 -19.16 11.40 -18.33
N GLU A 12 -18.50 10.35 -18.82
CA GLU A 12 -18.88 8.97 -18.51
C GLU A 12 -17.78 8.35 -17.66
N VAL A 13 -18.19 7.69 -16.57
CA VAL A 13 -17.25 6.90 -15.76
C VAL A 13 -16.83 5.67 -16.54
N SER A 14 -15.52 5.47 -16.69
CA SER A 14 -14.99 4.27 -17.36
C SER A 14 -15.35 3.02 -16.54
N ARG A 15 -16.11 2.10 -17.12
CA ARG A 15 -16.46 0.81 -16.52
C ARG A 15 -15.50 -0.32 -16.91
N THR A 16 -14.48 -0.01 -17.66
CA THR A 16 -13.56 -1.03 -18.24
C THR A 16 -12.93 -1.92 -17.18
N ALA A 17 -12.43 -1.35 -16.09
CA ALA A 17 -11.81 -2.15 -15.01
C ALA A 17 -12.82 -3.09 -14.36
N ILE A 18 -14.04 -2.61 -14.07
CA ILE A 18 -15.12 -3.41 -13.47
C ILE A 18 -15.55 -4.54 -14.42
N GLU A 19 -15.68 -4.26 -15.71
CA GLU A 19 -16.02 -5.27 -16.72
C GLU A 19 -14.92 -6.35 -16.87
N LEU A 20 -13.65 -5.94 -16.73
CA LEU A 20 -12.53 -6.88 -16.72
C LEU A 20 -12.58 -7.78 -15.49
N MET A 21 -12.82 -7.23 -14.32
CA MET A 21 -12.96 -8.00 -13.08
C MET A 21 -14.16 -8.96 -13.15
N HIS A 22 -15.32 -8.54 -13.64
CA HIS A 22 -16.48 -9.42 -13.88
C HIS A 22 -16.16 -10.54 -14.87
N GLY A 23 -15.39 -10.23 -15.94
CA GLY A 23 -14.93 -11.23 -16.89
C GLY A 23 -14.06 -12.29 -16.22
N ALA A 24 -13.09 -11.87 -15.40
CA ALA A 24 -12.20 -12.77 -14.67
C ALA A 24 -12.94 -13.68 -13.68
N ILE A 25 -13.92 -13.13 -12.94
CA ILE A 25 -14.80 -13.93 -12.06
C ILE A 25 -15.55 -14.98 -12.86
N LYS A 26 -16.18 -14.62 -13.99
CA LYS A 26 -16.89 -15.58 -14.85
C LYS A 26 -15.96 -16.67 -15.40
N ASP A 27 -14.74 -16.33 -15.75
CA ASP A 27 -13.78 -17.28 -16.30
C ASP A 27 -13.21 -18.20 -15.21
N SER A 28 -13.02 -17.72 -14.00
CA SER A 28 -12.63 -18.55 -12.85
C SER A 28 -13.68 -19.59 -12.49
N LEU A 29 -14.97 -19.24 -12.58
CA LEU A 29 -16.09 -20.16 -12.32
C LEU A 29 -16.28 -21.23 -13.39
N LYS A 30 -15.82 -21.00 -14.63
CA LYS A 30 -15.89 -21.97 -15.71
C LYS A 30 -14.80 -23.04 -15.66
N SER A 31 -13.74 -22.82 -14.90
CA SER A 31 -12.57 -23.69 -14.87
C SER A 31 -12.17 -24.02 -13.43
N SER A 32 -12.24 -25.28 -13.05
CA SER A 32 -11.69 -25.76 -11.76
C SER A 32 -10.17 -25.64 -11.66
N SER A 33 -9.50 -25.33 -12.78
CA SER A 33 -8.03 -25.26 -12.83
C SER A 33 -7.41 -24.18 -11.94
N TYR A 34 -8.20 -23.19 -11.47
CA TYR A 34 -7.73 -22.13 -10.58
C TYR A 34 -8.23 -22.28 -9.15
N GLU A 35 -9.04 -23.32 -8.85
CA GLU A 35 -9.68 -23.49 -7.54
C GLU A 35 -8.65 -23.52 -6.41
N SER A 36 -7.58 -24.29 -6.56
CA SER A 36 -6.52 -24.43 -5.55
C SER A 36 -5.74 -23.11 -5.31
N PHE A 37 -5.65 -22.24 -6.33
CA PHE A 37 -5.04 -20.92 -6.15
C PHE A 37 -5.95 -19.96 -5.39
N LEU A 38 -7.26 -20.06 -5.60
CA LEU A 38 -8.24 -19.11 -5.08
C LEU A 38 -8.84 -19.55 -3.75
N LEU A 39 -9.11 -20.85 -3.63
CA LEU A 39 -9.79 -21.47 -2.50
C LEU A 39 -8.99 -22.71 -2.04
N PRO A 40 -7.73 -22.52 -1.58
CA PRO A 40 -6.89 -23.64 -1.14
C PRO A 40 -7.52 -24.36 0.04
N LYS A 41 -7.53 -25.70 0.01
CA LYS A 41 -8.10 -26.57 1.02
C LYS A 41 -7.00 -27.22 1.87
N PHE A 42 -7.34 -27.63 3.10
CA PHE A 42 -6.47 -28.48 3.90
C PHE A 42 -6.26 -29.82 3.17
N GLY A 43 -5.02 -30.26 3.06
CA GLY A 43 -4.66 -31.50 2.36
C GLY A 43 -4.35 -31.34 0.86
N ASP A 44 -4.48 -30.13 0.28
CA ASP A 44 -4.09 -29.86 -1.12
C ASP A 44 -2.57 -29.92 -1.35
N ASP A 45 -1.80 -30.29 -0.33
CA ASP A 45 -0.34 -30.30 -0.39
C ASP A 45 0.21 -31.60 -0.95
N LEU A 46 1.13 -31.46 -1.90
CA LEU A 46 2.14 -32.47 -2.11
C LEU A 46 3.08 -32.44 -0.88
N ASP A 47 3.39 -33.59 -0.31
CA ASP A 47 4.48 -33.75 0.66
C ASP A 47 5.78 -33.22 0.02
N VAL A 48 6.01 -31.92 0.20
CA VAL A 48 7.22 -31.28 -0.29
C VAL A 48 8.27 -31.46 0.80
N ASP A 49 9.10 -32.46 0.60
CA ASP A 49 10.28 -32.66 1.42
C ASP A 49 11.13 -31.39 1.42
N ALA A 50 11.08 -30.64 2.51
CA ALA A 50 11.76 -29.35 2.68
C ALA A 50 13.30 -29.49 2.65
N THR A 51 13.81 -30.74 2.64
CA THR A 51 15.23 -31.06 2.77
C THR A 51 16.02 -30.90 1.45
N GLY A 52 15.37 -30.80 0.30
CA GLY A 52 16.05 -30.75 -1.01
C GLY A 52 16.68 -29.43 -1.43
N ARG A 53 16.91 -28.45 -0.52
CA ARG A 53 17.23 -27.07 -0.88
C ARG A 53 18.37 -26.37 -0.18
N SER A 54 19.21 -27.11 0.49
CA SER A 54 20.46 -26.58 1.07
C SER A 54 21.39 -25.92 0.03
N ASP A 55 21.20 -26.21 -1.25
CA ASP A 55 22.14 -25.84 -2.33
C ASP A 55 21.77 -24.59 -3.15
N LEU A 56 20.65 -23.90 -2.81
CA LEU A 56 20.27 -22.69 -3.54
C LEU A 56 21.22 -21.53 -3.19
N LYS A 57 22.13 -21.19 -4.11
CA LYS A 57 23.05 -20.08 -3.94
C LYS A 57 22.34 -18.75 -4.10
N MET A 58 22.16 -18.02 -3.02
CA MET A 58 21.57 -16.68 -3.03
C MET A 58 22.44 -15.71 -3.82
N LEU A 59 21.81 -14.85 -4.64
CA LEU A 59 22.45 -13.77 -5.37
C LEU A 59 22.78 -12.62 -4.43
N ASN A 60 21.83 -12.27 -3.59
CA ASN A 60 22.03 -11.29 -2.54
C ASN A 60 22.52 -11.97 -1.25
N ARG A 61 23.81 -11.81 -0.96
CA ARG A 61 24.45 -12.38 0.23
C ARG A 61 24.02 -11.72 1.54
N ARG A 62 23.30 -10.58 1.49
CA ARG A 62 22.86 -9.84 2.67
C ARG A 62 21.49 -10.29 3.19
N LEU A 63 20.86 -11.26 2.55
CA LEU A 63 19.58 -11.80 3.02
C LEU A 63 19.77 -12.48 4.37
N ASN A 64 18.84 -12.20 5.29
CA ASN A 64 18.76 -12.92 6.56
C ASN A 64 18.17 -14.33 6.37
N GLU A 65 18.18 -15.15 7.42
CA GLU A 65 17.75 -16.56 7.33
C GLU A 65 16.26 -16.70 6.97
N GLU A 66 15.39 -15.82 7.48
CA GLU A 66 13.96 -15.83 7.12
C GLU A 66 13.75 -15.50 5.63
N GLN A 67 14.46 -14.51 5.13
CA GLN A 67 14.42 -14.13 3.72
C GLN A 67 14.96 -15.25 2.82
N LYS A 68 16.04 -15.93 3.22
CA LYS A 68 16.58 -17.09 2.53
C LYS A 68 15.57 -18.25 2.52
N LEU A 69 14.93 -18.50 3.65
CA LEU A 69 13.88 -19.51 3.77
C LEU A 69 12.68 -19.17 2.86
N ALA A 70 12.26 -17.89 2.83
CA ALA A 70 11.20 -17.44 1.94
C ALA A 70 11.55 -17.68 0.47
N VAL A 71 12.79 -17.38 0.06
CA VAL A 71 13.27 -17.65 -1.30
C VAL A 71 13.28 -19.15 -1.58
N ALA A 72 13.84 -19.96 -0.69
CA ALA A 72 13.88 -21.41 -0.84
C ALA A 72 12.47 -22.01 -0.97
N ASN A 73 11.55 -21.57 -0.12
CA ASN A 73 10.16 -22.01 -0.17
C ASN A 73 9.45 -21.54 -1.46
N ALA A 74 9.66 -20.32 -1.92
CA ALA A 74 9.11 -19.85 -3.19
C ALA A 74 9.62 -20.63 -4.40
N MET A 75 10.85 -21.13 -4.35
CA MET A 75 11.47 -21.93 -5.43
C MET A 75 11.10 -23.40 -5.39
N ALA A 76 10.43 -23.85 -4.32
CA ALA A 76 10.03 -25.23 -4.16
C ALA A 76 9.12 -25.77 -5.28
N PRO A 77 9.21 -27.07 -5.65
CA PRO A 77 8.13 -27.74 -6.36
C PRO A 77 6.82 -27.58 -5.56
N ARG A 78 5.74 -27.19 -6.22
CA ARG A 78 4.48 -26.91 -5.53
C ARG A 78 3.31 -27.59 -6.19
N SER A 79 2.30 -27.88 -5.37
CA SER A 79 0.93 -27.99 -5.81
C SER A 79 0.44 -26.62 -6.32
N GLN A 80 -0.65 -26.59 -7.05
CA GLN A 80 -1.30 -25.40 -7.60
C GLN A 80 -1.87 -24.47 -6.50
N SER A 81 -1.01 -24.05 -5.55
CA SER A 81 -1.39 -23.19 -4.44
C SER A 81 -0.43 -21.98 -4.33
N PRO A 82 -0.89 -20.79 -3.93
CA PRO A 82 -0.04 -19.62 -3.83
C PRO A 82 1.01 -19.79 -2.72
N PHE A 83 2.14 -19.08 -2.82
CA PHE A 83 3.05 -18.87 -1.71
C PHE A 83 2.96 -17.43 -1.25
N ILE A 84 2.87 -17.22 0.05
CA ILE A 84 2.67 -15.89 0.62
C ILE A 84 3.93 -15.44 1.35
N ILE A 85 4.39 -14.22 1.02
CA ILE A 85 5.37 -13.47 1.80
C ILE A 85 4.62 -12.41 2.58
N PHE A 86 4.38 -12.67 3.86
CA PHE A 86 3.80 -11.70 4.76
C PHE A 86 4.92 -10.79 5.27
N GLY A 87 4.96 -9.56 4.75
CA GLY A 87 6.06 -8.63 4.98
C GLY A 87 5.62 -7.38 5.74
N PRO A 88 5.68 -7.35 7.08
CA PRO A 88 5.50 -6.15 7.88
C PRO A 88 6.38 -4.99 7.43
N PRO A 89 6.08 -3.75 7.88
CA PRO A 89 6.85 -2.57 7.50
C PRO A 89 8.35 -2.74 7.78
N GLY A 90 9.20 -2.34 6.84
CA GLY A 90 10.65 -2.32 7.03
C GLY A 90 11.35 -3.67 7.10
N THR A 91 10.67 -4.79 6.82
CA THR A 91 11.25 -6.15 6.92
C THR A 91 11.97 -6.63 5.65
N GLY A 92 12.09 -5.79 4.63
CA GLY A 92 12.80 -6.13 3.41
C GLY A 92 12.00 -7.01 2.44
N LYS A 93 10.68 -6.95 2.46
CA LYS A 93 9.77 -7.64 1.53
C LYS A 93 10.23 -7.51 0.07
N THR A 94 10.40 -6.27 -0.42
CA THR A 94 10.83 -6.00 -1.81
C THR A 94 12.18 -6.65 -2.13
N THR A 95 13.13 -6.66 -1.19
CA THR A 95 14.43 -7.33 -1.38
C THR A 95 14.27 -8.83 -1.57
N THR A 96 13.37 -9.44 -0.81
CA THR A 96 13.07 -10.88 -0.87
C THR A 96 12.40 -11.24 -2.19
N VAL A 97 11.38 -10.48 -2.63
CA VAL A 97 10.69 -10.77 -3.90
C VAL A 97 11.59 -10.52 -5.13
N VAL A 98 12.51 -9.56 -5.06
CA VAL A 98 13.53 -9.34 -6.10
C VAL A 98 14.46 -10.54 -6.23
N GLU A 99 14.92 -11.09 -5.12
CA GLU A 99 15.73 -12.32 -5.12
C GLU A 99 14.96 -13.50 -5.72
N ILE A 100 13.69 -13.71 -5.34
CA ILE A 100 12.84 -14.75 -5.89
C ILE A 100 12.71 -14.59 -7.41
N ALA A 101 12.40 -13.40 -7.90
CA ALA A 101 12.31 -13.11 -9.32
C ALA A 101 13.60 -13.43 -10.07
N ALA A 102 14.74 -13.06 -9.49
CA ALA A 102 16.05 -13.32 -10.06
C ALA A 102 16.41 -14.81 -10.08
N GLN A 103 16.04 -15.57 -9.05
CA GLN A 103 16.22 -17.02 -9.02
C GLN A 103 15.33 -17.72 -10.06
N MET A 104 14.05 -17.34 -10.19
CA MET A 104 13.13 -17.84 -11.22
C MET A 104 13.64 -17.53 -12.62
N TYR A 105 14.18 -16.35 -12.86
CA TYR A 105 14.81 -15.98 -14.12
C TYR A 105 16.03 -16.86 -14.42
N LYS A 106 16.91 -17.11 -13.44
CA LYS A 106 18.11 -17.94 -13.61
C LYS A 106 17.80 -19.40 -13.92
N THR A 107 16.73 -19.94 -13.35
CA THR A 107 16.29 -21.31 -13.64
C THR A 107 15.69 -21.49 -15.05
N GLY A 108 15.70 -20.47 -15.87
CA GLY A 108 15.26 -20.52 -17.27
C GLY A 108 13.80 -20.13 -17.49
N GLY A 109 13.01 -19.90 -16.42
CA GLY A 109 11.60 -19.54 -16.51
C GLY A 109 11.34 -18.11 -17.00
N ARG A 110 10.17 -17.89 -17.61
CA ARG A 110 9.63 -16.55 -17.81
C ARG A 110 8.96 -16.09 -16.52
N VAL A 111 9.20 -14.85 -16.13
CA VAL A 111 8.71 -14.27 -14.87
C VAL A 111 7.84 -13.06 -15.15
N LEU A 112 6.65 -13.03 -14.59
CA LEU A 112 5.78 -11.88 -14.58
C LEU A 112 5.80 -11.22 -13.20
N LEU A 113 6.15 -9.94 -13.18
CA LEU A 113 6.15 -9.08 -12.00
C LEU A 113 4.91 -8.20 -12.04
N MET A 114 4.14 -8.21 -10.96
CA MET A 114 2.90 -7.44 -10.89
C MET A 114 2.82 -6.67 -9.57
N ALA A 115 2.13 -5.54 -9.62
CA ALA A 115 1.69 -4.81 -8.45
C ALA A 115 0.43 -4.02 -8.81
N PRO A 116 -0.43 -3.64 -7.86
CA PRO A 116 -1.66 -2.88 -8.12
C PRO A 116 -1.40 -1.51 -8.76
N SER A 117 -0.30 -0.84 -8.38
CA SER A 117 0.05 0.47 -8.89
C SER A 117 1.20 0.46 -9.90
N ASN A 118 1.20 1.43 -10.83
CA ASN A 118 2.30 1.63 -11.77
C ASN A 118 3.62 1.91 -11.05
N ALA A 119 3.60 2.76 -10.01
CA ALA A 119 4.81 3.10 -9.26
C ALA A 119 5.46 1.88 -8.60
N ALA A 120 4.66 0.97 -8.02
CA ALA A 120 5.15 -0.26 -7.45
C ALA A 120 5.72 -1.21 -8.53
N CYS A 121 5.05 -1.35 -9.68
CA CYS A 121 5.59 -2.12 -10.82
C CYS A 121 6.92 -1.55 -11.32
N ASP A 122 7.02 -0.22 -11.43
CA ASP A 122 8.23 0.48 -11.90
C ASP A 122 9.40 0.27 -10.95
N LEU A 123 9.13 0.38 -9.65
CA LEU A 123 10.13 0.10 -8.62
C LEU A 123 10.56 -1.38 -8.67
N PHE A 124 9.62 -2.30 -8.80
CA PHE A 124 9.89 -3.74 -8.81
C PHE A 124 10.80 -4.12 -9.98
N ILE A 125 10.42 -3.76 -11.22
CA ILE A 125 11.26 -4.10 -12.40
C ILE A 125 12.61 -3.39 -12.36
N SER A 126 12.67 -2.13 -11.89
CA SER A 126 13.95 -1.43 -11.71
C SER A 126 14.88 -2.19 -10.78
N ARG A 127 14.37 -2.64 -9.64
CA ARG A 127 15.14 -3.41 -8.65
C ARG A 127 15.61 -4.75 -9.21
N VAL A 128 14.79 -5.44 -10.00
CA VAL A 128 15.16 -6.72 -10.63
C VAL A 128 16.26 -6.51 -11.68
N ILE A 129 16.22 -5.44 -12.44
CA ILE A 129 17.28 -5.08 -13.38
C ILE A 129 18.58 -4.72 -12.63
N GLU A 130 18.49 -3.86 -11.62
CA GLU A 130 19.65 -3.30 -10.89
C GLU A 130 20.32 -4.35 -10.00
N HIS A 131 19.56 -5.20 -9.35
CA HIS A 131 20.05 -6.12 -8.31
C HIS A 131 19.83 -7.60 -8.61
N GLY A 132 18.90 -7.94 -9.49
CA GLY A 132 18.57 -9.31 -9.87
C GLY A 132 19.42 -9.89 -11.00
N GLY A 133 20.31 -9.07 -11.61
CA GLY A 133 21.16 -9.49 -12.72
C GLY A 133 20.40 -9.77 -14.02
N VAL A 134 19.21 -9.21 -14.20
CA VAL A 134 18.43 -9.31 -15.42
C VAL A 134 18.87 -8.23 -16.42
N PRO A 135 19.34 -8.59 -17.62
CA PRO A 135 19.74 -7.60 -18.61
C PRO A 135 18.52 -6.84 -19.15
N LYS A 136 18.69 -5.54 -19.43
CA LYS A 136 17.63 -4.69 -19.98
C LYS A 136 17.01 -5.26 -21.27
N SER A 137 17.77 -5.97 -22.07
CA SER A 137 17.29 -6.60 -23.33
C SER A 137 16.24 -7.70 -23.10
N GLU A 138 16.25 -8.32 -21.91
CA GLU A 138 15.32 -9.38 -21.52
C GLU A 138 14.25 -8.92 -20.54
N ALA A 139 14.27 -7.64 -20.14
CA ALA A 139 13.26 -7.01 -19.31
C ALA A 139 12.27 -6.22 -20.18
N TYR A 140 10.99 -6.20 -19.76
CA TYR A 140 9.96 -5.47 -20.48
C TYR A 140 8.88 -4.95 -19.54
N ARG A 141 8.72 -3.63 -19.46
CA ARG A 141 7.65 -2.96 -18.71
C ARG A 141 6.52 -2.62 -19.66
N VAL A 142 5.35 -3.19 -19.45
CA VAL A 142 4.18 -2.91 -20.28
C VAL A 142 3.28 -1.91 -19.57
N TYR A 143 3.14 -0.72 -20.14
CA TYR A 143 2.20 0.31 -19.72
C TYR A 143 0.92 0.26 -20.52
N ASN A 144 -0.15 0.75 -19.91
CA ASN A 144 -1.36 1.08 -20.64
C ASN A 144 -1.08 2.22 -21.63
N PHE A 145 -1.71 2.20 -22.78
CA PHE A 145 -1.54 3.24 -23.81
C PHE A 145 -2.09 4.62 -23.40
N SER A 146 -2.93 4.70 -22.36
CA SER A 146 -3.39 5.97 -21.77
C SER A 146 -2.35 6.63 -20.85
N ARG A 147 -1.28 5.92 -20.45
CA ARG A 147 -0.23 6.46 -19.60
C ARG A 147 0.56 7.55 -20.30
N MET A 148 0.86 8.63 -19.60
CA MET A 148 1.68 9.72 -20.13
C MET A 148 3.18 9.46 -19.91
N PRO A 149 4.05 9.65 -20.92
CA PRO A 149 5.48 9.36 -20.79
C PRO A 149 6.22 10.20 -19.75
N ASP A 150 5.77 11.41 -19.46
CA ASP A 150 6.33 12.31 -18.45
C ASP A 150 6.13 11.80 -17.01
N GLN A 151 5.17 10.90 -16.79
CA GLN A 151 4.90 10.25 -15.51
C GLN A 151 5.74 8.99 -15.28
N VAL A 152 6.62 8.63 -16.21
CA VAL A 152 7.40 7.40 -16.16
C VAL A 152 8.89 7.73 -15.96
N PRO A 153 9.59 7.00 -15.06
CA PRO A 153 11.02 7.18 -14.92
C PRO A 153 11.75 6.97 -16.26
N SER A 154 12.55 7.94 -16.69
CA SER A 154 13.22 7.91 -18.01
C SER A 154 14.03 6.62 -18.25
N LYS A 155 14.64 6.06 -17.19
CA LYS A 155 15.38 4.79 -17.26
C LYS A 155 14.52 3.57 -17.65
N LEU A 156 13.19 3.65 -17.57
CA LEU A 156 12.27 2.57 -17.93
C LEU A 156 11.69 2.74 -19.34
N LEU A 157 11.78 3.91 -19.97
CA LEU A 157 11.28 4.10 -21.33
C LEU A 157 11.91 3.14 -22.32
N ASP A 158 13.23 2.92 -22.25
CA ASP A 158 13.96 2.01 -23.15
C ASP A 158 13.57 0.53 -23.02
N VAL A 159 13.07 0.15 -21.84
CA VAL A 159 12.64 -1.24 -21.55
C VAL A 159 11.13 -1.40 -21.57
N SER A 160 10.41 -0.45 -22.17
CA SER A 160 8.95 -0.44 -22.19
C SER A 160 8.35 -0.50 -23.60
N ASN A 161 7.01 -0.47 -23.66
CA ASN A 161 6.24 -0.36 -24.89
C ASN A 161 6.10 1.11 -25.38
N TYR A 162 7.06 1.98 -25.01
CA TYR A 162 7.12 3.36 -25.43
C TYR A 162 7.58 3.49 -26.88
N ASP A 163 6.85 4.28 -27.67
CA ASP A 163 7.24 4.71 -29.00
C ASP A 163 7.75 6.17 -28.94
N SER A 164 9.07 6.31 -29.11
CA SER A 164 9.72 7.62 -29.08
C SER A 164 9.34 8.54 -30.24
N THR A 165 8.90 7.97 -31.35
CA THR A 165 8.50 8.75 -32.56
C THR A 165 7.13 9.38 -32.36
N ALA A 166 6.19 8.61 -31.81
CA ALA A 166 4.83 9.07 -31.54
C ALA A 166 4.68 9.73 -30.16
N ASN A 167 5.68 9.56 -29.25
CA ASN A 167 5.65 9.99 -27.85
C ASN A 167 4.45 9.44 -27.07
N VAL A 168 4.14 8.15 -27.27
CA VAL A 168 3.04 7.44 -26.61
C VAL A 168 3.43 5.99 -26.27
N PHE A 169 2.64 5.34 -25.44
CA PHE A 169 2.76 3.88 -25.23
C PHE A 169 1.87 3.14 -26.23
N CYS A 170 2.48 2.26 -27.01
CA CYS A 170 1.79 1.44 -27.99
C CYS A 170 1.51 0.03 -27.46
N PRO A 171 0.48 -0.68 -27.97
CA PRO A 171 0.31 -2.09 -27.68
C PRO A 171 1.60 -2.87 -27.98
N PRO A 172 2.05 -3.76 -27.08
CA PRO A 172 3.26 -4.53 -27.32
C PRO A 172 3.09 -5.45 -28.53
N THR A 173 4.16 -5.64 -29.31
CA THR A 173 4.17 -6.68 -30.34
C THR A 173 4.36 -8.04 -29.69
N VAL A 174 3.79 -9.10 -30.29
CA VAL A 174 3.97 -10.48 -29.82
C VAL A 174 5.44 -10.86 -29.77
N GLU A 175 6.21 -10.48 -30.77
CA GLU A 175 7.64 -10.77 -30.85
C GLU A 175 8.40 -10.17 -29.66
N ARG A 176 8.23 -8.88 -29.40
CA ARG A 176 8.90 -8.19 -28.27
C ARG A 176 8.45 -8.76 -26.92
N PHE A 177 7.16 -9.05 -26.78
CA PHE A 177 6.59 -9.63 -25.56
C PHE A 177 7.14 -11.04 -25.29
N MET A 178 7.27 -11.87 -26.31
CA MET A 178 7.79 -13.24 -26.18
C MET A 178 9.31 -13.30 -25.99
N ARG A 179 10.05 -12.33 -26.53
CA ARG A 179 11.50 -12.20 -26.32
C ARG A 179 11.85 -11.84 -24.88
N ALA A 180 10.97 -11.12 -24.19
CA ALA A 180 11.19 -10.72 -22.81
C ALA A 180 11.01 -11.92 -21.86
N ARG A 181 12.00 -12.16 -21.02
CA ARG A 181 11.96 -13.19 -19.98
C ARG A 181 11.43 -12.68 -18.64
N VAL A 182 11.62 -11.39 -18.37
CA VAL A 182 11.03 -10.71 -17.20
C VAL A 182 10.11 -9.60 -17.71
N VAL A 183 8.83 -9.72 -17.43
CA VAL A 183 7.81 -8.75 -17.83
C VAL A 183 7.20 -8.14 -16.57
N ALA A 184 6.93 -6.82 -16.57
CA ALA A 184 6.21 -6.18 -15.49
C ALA A 184 5.00 -5.40 -16.01
N MET A 185 3.84 -5.54 -15.32
CA MET A 185 2.60 -4.83 -15.64
C MET A 185 1.62 -4.88 -14.46
N THR A 186 0.64 -3.99 -14.47
CA THR A 186 -0.46 -4.05 -13.50
C THR A 186 -1.46 -5.16 -13.86
N PRO A 187 -2.26 -5.68 -12.89
CA PRO A 187 -3.29 -6.70 -13.15
C PRO A 187 -4.26 -6.32 -14.28
N ILE A 188 -4.75 -5.10 -14.26
CA ILE A 188 -5.68 -4.60 -15.29
C ILE A 188 -5.02 -4.53 -16.67
N THR A 189 -3.75 -4.11 -16.75
CA THR A 189 -3.00 -4.13 -18.02
C THR A 189 -2.85 -5.56 -18.56
N ALA A 190 -2.57 -6.51 -17.68
CA ALA A 190 -2.46 -7.93 -18.07
C ALA A 190 -3.76 -8.46 -18.69
N GLN A 191 -4.90 -8.19 -18.06
CA GLN A 191 -6.20 -8.60 -18.58
C GLN A 191 -6.52 -7.98 -19.94
N ARG A 192 -6.12 -6.73 -20.17
CA ARG A 192 -6.29 -6.08 -21.47
C ARG A 192 -5.54 -6.82 -22.59
N LEU A 193 -4.38 -7.39 -22.29
CA LEU A 193 -3.58 -8.12 -23.29
C LEU A 193 -4.19 -9.48 -23.70
N THR A 194 -5.18 -9.97 -22.96
CA THR A 194 -5.95 -11.18 -23.35
C THR A 194 -7.08 -10.87 -24.33
N ARG A 195 -7.42 -9.59 -24.52
CA ARG A 195 -8.43 -9.17 -25.50
C ARG A 195 -7.79 -8.93 -26.85
N THR A 196 -8.56 -9.09 -27.91
CA THR A 196 -8.10 -8.86 -29.28
C THR A 196 -7.72 -7.39 -29.50
N PHE A 197 -6.45 -7.12 -29.79
CA PHE A 197 -6.07 -5.87 -30.42
C PHE A 197 -6.40 -5.96 -31.92
N ARG A 198 -7.08 -4.97 -32.46
CA ARG A 198 -7.10 -4.77 -33.91
C ARG A 198 -5.73 -4.24 -34.28
N ASP A 199 -5.01 -5.01 -35.10
CA ASP A 199 -3.77 -4.53 -35.66
C ASP A 199 -4.09 -3.25 -36.46
N SER A 200 -3.60 -2.11 -35.97
CA SER A 200 -3.80 -0.79 -36.62
C SER A 200 -2.79 -0.59 -37.76
N GLY A 201 -2.45 -1.66 -38.43
CA GLY A 201 -1.70 -1.62 -39.66
C GLY A 201 -2.53 -0.94 -40.74
N GLU A 202 -2.14 0.28 -41.10
CA GLU A 202 -2.58 1.11 -42.23
C GLU A 202 -4.10 1.29 -42.40
N TYR A 203 -4.55 2.51 -42.37
CA TYR A 203 -5.86 2.92 -42.87
C TYR A 203 -6.06 2.44 -44.31
N GLY A 204 -6.61 1.26 -44.49
CA GLY A 204 -6.94 0.76 -45.83
C GLY A 204 -7.04 -0.74 -45.94
N LYS A 205 -8.26 -1.26 -45.93
CA LYS A 205 -8.68 -2.51 -46.65
C LYS A 205 -7.85 -3.79 -46.43
N GLY A 206 -7.70 -4.24 -45.18
CA GLY A 206 -7.19 -5.58 -44.91
C GLY A 206 -8.02 -6.26 -43.83
N LYS A 207 -8.27 -7.57 -43.91
CA LYS A 207 -8.88 -8.37 -42.86
C LYS A 207 -7.98 -8.28 -41.62
N ALA A 208 -8.36 -7.47 -40.62
CA ALA A 208 -7.64 -7.32 -39.38
C ALA A 208 -7.45 -8.71 -38.74
N ARG A 209 -6.22 -9.18 -38.67
CA ARG A 209 -5.87 -10.41 -37.97
C ARG A 209 -6.06 -10.15 -36.49
N LYS A 210 -7.01 -10.84 -35.86
CA LYS A 210 -7.21 -10.79 -34.44
C LYS A 210 -6.07 -11.56 -33.76
N GLU A 211 -5.07 -10.87 -33.24
CA GLU A 211 -3.98 -11.50 -32.50
C GLU A 211 -4.08 -11.17 -31.02
N PHE A 212 -4.01 -12.21 -30.18
CA PHE A 212 -3.95 -12.08 -28.74
C PHE A 212 -2.49 -12.02 -28.31
N ILE A 213 -2.09 -11.01 -27.57
CA ILE A 213 -0.75 -10.93 -26.98
C ILE A 213 -0.59 -12.03 -25.94
N LEU A 214 -1.58 -12.18 -25.05
CA LEU A 214 -1.67 -13.24 -24.06
C LEU A 214 -2.71 -14.28 -24.50
N SER A 215 -2.27 -15.28 -25.25
CA SER A 215 -3.04 -16.50 -25.49
C SER A 215 -2.73 -17.57 -24.42
N PRO A 216 -3.54 -18.62 -24.30
CA PRO A 216 -3.29 -19.68 -23.32
C PRO A 216 -1.88 -20.27 -23.38
N GLU A 217 -1.29 -20.37 -24.57
CA GLU A 217 0.05 -20.94 -24.82
C GLU A 217 1.18 -19.97 -24.43
N ARG A 218 0.86 -18.69 -24.17
CA ARG A 218 1.81 -17.62 -23.84
C ARG A 218 1.76 -17.20 -22.37
N ARG A 219 1.03 -17.94 -21.55
CA ARG A 219 0.92 -17.72 -20.12
C ARG A 219 2.26 -17.90 -19.41
N PHE A 220 2.35 -17.35 -18.22
CA PHE A 220 3.56 -17.39 -17.42
C PHE A 220 3.51 -18.55 -16.43
N GLU A 221 4.64 -19.26 -16.31
CA GLU A 221 4.84 -20.27 -15.26
C GLU A 221 5.17 -19.64 -13.90
N ASN A 222 5.72 -18.43 -13.88
CA ASN A 222 6.09 -17.74 -12.65
C ASN A 222 5.44 -16.35 -12.60
N VAL A 223 4.58 -16.14 -11.64
CA VAL A 223 3.88 -14.87 -11.40
C VAL A 223 4.14 -14.43 -9.96
N ILE A 224 4.65 -13.21 -9.79
CA ILE A 224 4.90 -12.60 -8.49
C ILE A 224 4.08 -11.32 -8.42
N ILE A 225 3.25 -11.20 -7.40
CA ILE A 225 2.43 -10.01 -7.15
C ILE A 225 2.89 -9.37 -5.85
N ASP A 226 3.55 -8.22 -5.95
CA ASP A 226 3.91 -7.39 -4.78
C ASP A 226 2.75 -6.46 -4.43
N GLU A 227 2.69 -6.00 -3.17
CA GLU A 227 1.58 -5.20 -2.62
C GLU A 227 0.20 -5.86 -2.81
N ALA A 228 0.13 -7.20 -2.77
CA ALA A 228 -1.10 -7.97 -3.00
C ALA A 228 -2.22 -7.65 -1.97
N GLY A 229 -1.88 -7.05 -0.83
CA GLY A 229 -2.85 -6.57 0.16
C GLY A 229 -3.66 -5.36 -0.30
N HIS A 230 -3.17 -4.60 -1.29
CA HIS A 230 -3.84 -3.39 -1.79
C HIS A 230 -4.83 -3.64 -2.93
N ALA A 231 -4.71 -4.77 -3.61
CA ALA A 231 -5.64 -5.11 -4.68
C ALA A 231 -6.88 -5.79 -4.12
N SER A 232 -8.04 -5.44 -4.66
CA SER A 232 -9.26 -6.20 -4.40
C SER A 232 -9.13 -7.61 -4.97
N GLU A 233 -9.84 -8.57 -4.39
CA GLU A 233 -9.77 -9.95 -4.86
C GLU A 233 -10.18 -10.10 -6.34
N PRO A 234 -11.25 -9.44 -6.84
CA PRO A 234 -11.55 -9.44 -8.27
C PRO A 234 -10.44 -8.87 -9.15
N GLU A 235 -9.70 -7.87 -8.66
CA GLU A 235 -8.56 -7.32 -9.40
C GLU A 235 -7.41 -8.34 -9.49
N LEU A 236 -7.06 -9.02 -8.40
CA LEU A 236 -6.06 -10.11 -8.44
C LEU A 236 -6.52 -11.27 -9.32
N LEU A 237 -7.81 -11.59 -9.34
CA LEU A 237 -8.37 -12.58 -10.25
C LEU A 237 -8.09 -12.27 -11.71
N THR A 238 -8.14 -10.97 -12.11
CA THR A 238 -7.81 -10.59 -13.49
C THR A 238 -6.40 -11.03 -13.87
N ALA A 239 -5.45 -10.93 -12.94
CA ALA A 239 -4.09 -11.38 -13.14
C ALA A 239 -4.00 -12.91 -13.18
N ILE A 240 -4.50 -13.57 -12.13
CA ILE A 240 -4.36 -15.03 -11.97
C ILE A 240 -4.96 -15.78 -13.15
N VAL A 241 -6.21 -15.49 -13.49
CA VAL A 241 -6.94 -16.21 -14.55
C VAL A 241 -6.41 -15.91 -15.93
N SER A 242 -5.90 -14.70 -16.16
CA SER A 242 -5.46 -14.27 -17.49
C SER A 242 -4.05 -14.69 -17.85
N VAL A 243 -3.13 -14.68 -16.89
CA VAL A 243 -1.70 -14.78 -17.18
C VAL A 243 -1.03 -16.02 -16.60
N LEU A 244 -1.56 -16.59 -15.52
CA LEU A 244 -0.95 -17.75 -14.87
C LEU A 244 -1.25 -19.02 -15.65
N GLU A 245 -0.24 -19.84 -15.87
CA GLU A 245 -0.41 -21.19 -16.43
C GLU A 245 -1.10 -22.06 -15.36
N PRO A 246 -2.29 -22.65 -15.65
CA PRO A 246 -3.11 -23.23 -14.58
C PRO A 246 -2.57 -24.57 -14.02
N LYS A 247 -1.75 -25.31 -14.79
CA LYS A 247 -1.27 -26.65 -14.39
C LYS A 247 0.12 -26.64 -13.77
N LYS A 248 0.99 -25.74 -14.22
CA LYS A 248 2.39 -25.66 -13.81
C LYS A 248 2.75 -24.32 -13.18
N GLY A 249 1.78 -23.40 -13.14
CA GLY A 249 2.00 -22.05 -12.70
C GLY A 249 2.39 -21.98 -11.22
N ARG A 250 3.32 -21.09 -10.93
CA ARG A 250 3.77 -20.73 -9.59
C ARG A 250 3.33 -19.30 -9.31
N LEU A 251 2.55 -19.13 -8.24
CA LEU A 251 2.04 -17.84 -7.79
C LEU A 251 2.68 -17.47 -6.45
N VAL A 252 3.34 -16.31 -6.41
CA VAL A 252 3.86 -15.72 -5.17
C VAL A 252 3.10 -14.43 -4.91
N LEU A 253 2.47 -14.33 -3.75
CA LEU A 253 1.79 -13.13 -3.27
C LEU A 253 2.64 -12.51 -2.17
N ALA A 254 3.03 -11.25 -2.32
CA ALA A 254 3.76 -10.53 -1.31
C ALA A 254 2.98 -9.29 -0.87
N GLY A 255 2.95 -9.01 0.43
CA GLY A 255 2.19 -7.89 0.96
C GLY A 255 2.10 -7.90 2.47
N ASP A 256 1.25 -7.03 2.98
CA ASP A 256 0.96 -6.91 4.41
C ASP A 256 -0.55 -6.78 4.61
N ALA A 257 -1.18 -7.80 5.19
CA ALA A 257 -2.61 -7.83 5.46
C ALA A 257 -3.05 -6.89 6.59
N ARG A 258 -2.10 -6.36 7.38
CA ARG A 258 -2.33 -5.42 8.48
C ARG A 258 -2.09 -3.95 8.10
N GLN A 259 -1.69 -3.69 6.85
CA GLN A 259 -1.63 -2.35 6.26
C GLN A 259 -2.88 -2.05 5.43
N LEU A 260 -2.91 -0.90 4.74
CA LEU A 260 -4.07 -0.47 3.96
C LEU A 260 -4.49 -1.56 2.96
N GLY A 261 -5.77 -1.82 2.93
CA GLY A 261 -6.40 -2.74 1.98
C GLY A 261 -6.79 -2.06 0.67
N PRO A 262 -7.57 -2.76 -0.16
CA PRO A 262 -8.16 -2.17 -1.34
C PRO A 262 -9.00 -0.95 -1.00
N LEU A 263 -8.91 0.09 -1.83
CA LEU A 263 -9.74 1.27 -1.69
C LEU A 263 -11.10 1.02 -2.36
N VAL A 264 -12.16 0.96 -1.55
CA VAL A 264 -13.53 0.75 -2.03
C VAL A 264 -14.40 1.90 -1.54
N GLN A 265 -14.91 2.69 -2.47
CA GLN A 265 -15.75 3.86 -2.16
C GLN A 265 -17.21 3.47 -1.86
N ALA A 266 -17.72 2.43 -2.53
CA ALA A 266 -19.12 2.01 -2.37
C ALA A 266 -19.36 1.31 -1.04
N LYS A 267 -20.21 1.88 -0.19
CA LYS A 267 -20.55 1.34 1.15
C LYS A 267 -21.14 -0.08 1.09
N GLU A 268 -21.88 -0.38 0.03
CA GLU A 268 -22.54 -1.67 -0.20
C GLU A 268 -21.53 -2.77 -0.60
N SER A 269 -20.34 -2.38 -1.02
CA SER A 269 -19.30 -3.29 -1.54
C SER A 269 -18.18 -3.57 -0.56
N ARG A 270 -18.42 -3.44 0.75
CA ARG A 270 -17.40 -3.60 1.81
C ARG A 270 -16.66 -4.94 1.79
N ALA A 271 -17.28 -5.99 1.27
CA ALA A 271 -16.58 -7.28 1.09
C ALA A 271 -15.34 -7.17 0.18
N LEU A 272 -15.31 -6.19 -0.73
CA LEU A 272 -14.17 -5.94 -1.60
C LEU A 272 -12.98 -5.25 -0.89
N GLU A 273 -13.16 -4.71 0.32
CA GLU A 273 -12.09 -4.16 1.14
C GLU A 273 -11.17 -5.24 1.72
N VAL A 274 -11.63 -6.50 1.71
CA VAL A 274 -10.83 -7.65 2.12
C VAL A 274 -10.05 -8.15 0.91
N SER A 275 -8.73 -8.01 0.94
CA SER A 275 -7.86 -8.55 -0.10
C SER A 275 -7.76 -10.07 0.00
N MET A 276 -7.38 -10.74 -1.09
CA MET A 276 -7.11 -12.18 -1.10
C MET A 276 -6.04 -12.56 -0.07
N LEU A 277 -5.01 -11.73 0.10
CA LEU A 277 -3.95 -11.96 1.08
C LEU A 277 -4.49 -11.92 2.51
N GLU A 278 -5.36 -10.98 2.83
CA GLU A 278 -6.01 -10.89 4.14
C GLU A 278 -6.97 -12.06 4.37
N ARG A 279 -7.80 -12.40 3.40
CA ARG A 279 -8.72 -13.54 3.49
C ARG A 279 -8.00 -14.86 3.71
N LEU A 280 -6.84 -15.05 3.10
CA LEU A 280 -6.07 -16.27 3.29
C LEU A 280 -5.36 -16.31 4.64
N CYS A 281 -4.64 -15.26 5.03
CA CYS A 281 -3.75 -15.26 6.20
C CYS A 281 -4.47 -14.93 7.51
N LEU A 282 -5.46 -14.03 7.45
CA LEU A 282 -6.12 -13.43 8.61
C LEU A 282 -7.63 -13.31 8.35
N PRO A 283 -8.31 -14.43 8.08
CA PRO A 283 -9.69 -14.40 7.59
C PRO A 283 -10.60 -13.67 8.58
N PRO A 284 -11.17 -12.50 8.20
CA PRO A 284 -12.19 -11.84 9.01
C PRO A 284 -13.53 -12.57 8.84
N ALA A 285 -14.41 -12.53 9.85
CA ALA A 285 -15.75 -13.04 9.70
C ALA A 285 -16.47 -12.38 8.48
N PRO A 286 -17.22 -13.12 7.66
CA PRO A 286 -17.65 -14.51 7.84
C PRO A 286 -16.74 -15.58 7.19
N TYR A 287 -15.51 -15.23 6.80
CA TYR A 287 -14.61 -16.18 6.17
C TYR A 287 -14.13 -17.25 7.16
N THR A 288 -13.95 -18.47 6.69
CA THR A 288 -13.46 -19.60 7.46
C THR A 288 -11.94 -19.67 7.42
N GLU A 289 -11.34 -20.37 8.39
CA GLU A 289 -9.91 -20.67 8.39
C GLU A 289 -9.48 -21.40 7.11
N THR A 290 -8.26 -21.11 6.69
CA THR A 290 -7.60 -21.69 5.51
C THR A 290 -6.27 -22.34 5.93
N PRO A 291 -5.62 -23.14 5.08
CA PRO A 291 -4.27 -23.64 5.33
C PRO A 291 -3.21 -22.53 5.50
N TYR A 292 -3.56 -21.29 5.19
CA TYR A 292 -2.70 -20.10 5.31
C TYR A 292 -2.98 -19.27 6.57
N SER A 293 -4.01 -19.63 7.34
CA SER A 293 -4.40 -18.87 8.52
C SER A 293 -3.31 -18.90 9.58
N VAL A 294 -3.19 -17.80 10.32
CA VAL A 294 -2.31 -17.71 11.47
C VAL A 294 -2.75 -18.70 12.55
N ARG A 295 -1.81 -19.38 13.16
CA ARG A 295 -2.02 -20.29 14.28
C ARG A 295 -2.20 -19.52 15.59
N ALA A 296 -2.67 -20.18 16.63
CA ALA A 296 -2.89 -19.58 17.94
C ALA A 296 -1.61 -18.97 18.58
N ASP A 297 -0.45 -19.49 18.24
CA ASP A 297 0.86 -18.99 18.69
C ASP A 297 1.41 -17.81 17.83
N GLY A 298 0.61 -17.30 16.89
CA GLY A 298 1.02 -16.23 15.99
C GLY A 298 1.96 -16.68 14.85
N THR A 299 2.14 -17.98 14.65
CA THR A 299 2.94 -18.53 13.54
C THR A 299 2.06 -18.92 12.36
N PHE A 300 2.71 -19.12 11.21
CA PHE A 300 2.11 -19.66 10.00
C PHE A 300 2.74 -20.98 9.62
N GLU A 301 2.09 -21.71 8.70
CA GLU A 301 2.71 -22.88 8.06
C GLU A 301 3.83 -22.41 7.11
N PRO A 302 5.13 -22.68 7.39
CA PRO A 302 6.24 -22.09 6.63
C PRO A 302 6.27 -22.47 5.15
N SER A 303 5.68 -23.63 4.80
CA SER A 303 5.55 -24.04 3.41
C SER A 303 4.54 -23.19 2.61
N LYS A 304 3.66 -22.47 3.27
CA LYS A 304 2.57 -21.66 2.69
C LYS A 304 2.81 -20.16 2.85
N VAL A 305 3.17 -19.74 4.06
CA VAL A 305 3.36 -18.32 4.43
C VAL A 305 4.68 -18.15 5.16
N CYS A 306 5.52 -17.30 4.63
CA CYS A 306 6.71 -16.83 5.33
C CYS A 306 6.48 -15.41 5.83
N MET A 307 6.33 -15.25 7.15
CA MET A 307 6.30 -13.93 7.77
C MET A 307 7.72 -13.45 8.04
N LEU A 308 8.05 -12.27 7.55
CA LEU A 308 9.33 -11.60 7.83
C LEU A 308 9.22 -10.83 9.14
N THR A 309 10.12 -11.03 10.09
CA THR A 309 10.04 -10.43 11.42
C THR A 309 11.11 -9.37 11.69
N LYS A 310 12.24 -9.40 10.99
CA LYS A 310 13.36 -8.48 11.21
C LYS A 310 13.14 -7.12 10.55
N ASN A 311 12.87 -6.09 11.36
CA ASN A 311 12.67 -4.72 10.90
C ASN A 311 14.01 -3.99 10.77
N TYR A 312 14.31 -3.49 9.57
CA TYR A 312 15.52 -2.74 9.22
C TYR A 312 15.29 -1.24 9.04
N ARG A 313 14.10 -0.75 9.42
CA ARG A 313 13.67 0.63 9.20
C ARG A 313 13.71 1.46 10.46
N SER A 314 13.00 1.05 11.49
CA SER A 314 12.58 1.90 12.59
C SER A 314 13.32 1.58 13.88
N HIS A 315 13.42 2.58 14.76
CA HIS A 315 13.87 2.42 16.14
C HIS A 315 12.98 1.42 16.89
N ALA A 316 13.55 0.67 17.83
CA ALA A 316 12.85 -0.36 18.60
C ALA A 316 11.56 0.17 19.25
N CYS A 317 11.62 1.34 19.91
CA CYS A 317 10.46 1.94 20.56
C CYS A 317 9.31 2.27 19.58
N ILE A 318 9.61 2.55 18.31
CA ILE A 318 8.59 2.89 17.30
C ILE A 318 7.85 1.61 16.86
N ILE A 319 8.53 0.48 16.74
CA ILE A 319 7.90 -0.76 16.26
C ILE A 319 7.26 -1.59 17.37
N GLU A 320 7.53 -1.31 18.64
CA GLU A 320 7.03 -2.11 19.78
C GLU A 320 5.51 -2.17 19.81
N ILE A 321 4.81 -1.03 19.72
CA ILE A 321 3.35 -1.00 19.72
C ILE A 321 2.76 -1.68 18.47
N PRO A 322 3.20 -1.37 17.24
CA PRO A 322 2.77 -2.13 16.06
C PRO A 322 3.03 -3.63 16.16
N SER A 323 4.18 -4.05 16.72
CA SER A 323 4.50 -5.47 16.93
C SER A 323 3.44 -6.17 17.76
N LYS A 324 3.13 -5.59 18.94
CA LYS A 324 2.13 -6.13 19.87
C LYS A 324 0.71 -6.14 19.30
N LEU A 325 0.30 -5.04 18.65
CA LEU A 325 -1.07 -4.89 18.19
C LEU A 325 -1.37 -5.64 16.88
N PHE A 326 -0.39 -5.77 15.99
CA PHE A 326 -0.66 -6.24 14.61
C PHE A 326 0.17 -7.45 14.19
N TYR A 327 1.34 -7.69 14.82
CA TYR A 327 2.31 -8.66 14.32
C TYR A 327 2.70 -9.71 15.36
N PHE A 328 1.77 -10.03 16.27
CA PHE A 328 1.89 -11.12 17.25
C PHE A 328 3.10 -10.98 18.17
N ASP A 329 3.53 -9.73 18.43
CA ASP A 329 4.74 -9.38 19.19
C ASP A 329 6.03 -10.03 18.67
N ARG A 330 6.13 -10.21 17.34
CA ARG A 330 7.23 -10.93 16.69
C ARG A 330 8.21 -10.03 15.93
N LEU A 331 7.99 -8.71 15.84
CA LEU A 331 8.92 -7.85 15.15
C LEU A 331 10.19 -7.62 15.98
N GLU A 332 11.34 -7.83 15.35
CA GLU A 332 12.66 -7.59 15.91
C GLU A 332 13.31 -6.36 15.28
N CYS A 333 13.81 -5.42 16.09
CA CYS A 333 14.55 -4.28 15.58
C CYS A 333 15.95 -4.72 15.14
N CYS A 334 16.22 -4.62 13.83
CA CYS A 334 17.52 -4.85 13.22
C CYS A 334 17.98 -3.61 12.41
N ALA A 335 17.37 -2.46 12.65
CA ALA A 335 17.70 -1.21 11.97
C ALA A 335 19.08 -0.69 12.42
N ASP A 336 19.77 0.00 11.50
CA ASP A 336 21.07 0.60 11.79
C ASP A 336 20.95 1.68 12.89
N PRO A 337 21.63 1.51 14.04
CA PRO A 337 21.61 2.49 15.12
C PRO A 337 22.07 3.89 14.72
N MET A 338 22.95 4.02 13.73
CA MET A 338 23.39 5.34 13.25
C MET A 338 22.23 6.11 12.59
N ARG A 339 21.29 5.40 11.98
CA ARG A 339 20.10 6.02 11.36
C ARG A 339 18.95 6.21 12.33
N THR A 340 18.79 5.31 13.30
CA THR A 340 17.62 5.30 14.18
C THR A 340 17.82 6.10 15.46
N ASN A 341 19.07 6.25 15.96
CA ASN A 341 19.38 6.95 17.20
C ASN A 341 19.71 8.43 17.01
N ILE A 342 19.34 9.05 15.88
CA ILE A 342 19.63 10.46 15.60
C ILE A 342 19.15 11.38 16.73
N PHE A 343 18.01 11.04 17.35
CA PHE A 343 17.40 11.86 18.41
C PHE A 343 17.73 11.42 19.85
N LYS A 344 18.57 10.41 20.02
CA LYS A 344 19.00 9.98 21.35
C LYS A 344 19.76 11.11 22.07
N GLY A 345 19.34 11.39 23.30
CA GLY A 345 19.93 12.47 24.12
C GLY A 345 19.48 13.87 23.72
N TRP A 346 18.44 14.02 22.90
CA TRP A 346 17.92 15.35 22.56
C TRP A 346 17.07 15.90 23.69
N GLU A 347 17.46 17.05 24.22
CA GLU A 347 16.85 17.65 25.43
C GLU A 347 15.41 18.15 25.23
N GLU A 348 15.00 18.38 23.97
CA GLU A 348 13.60 18.76 23.67
C GLU A 348 12.61 17.58 23.76
N LEU A 349 13.11 16.34 23.81
CA LEU A 349 12.25 15.18 24.06
C LEU A 349 11.91 15.10 25.54
N PRO A 350 10.64 14.84 25.93
CA PRO A 350 10.26 14.61 27.31
C PRO A 350 11.12 13.52 27.97
N ASN A 351 11.37 12.43 27.22
CA ASN A 351 12.36 11.42 27.57
C ASN A 351 13.44 11.35 26.47
N PRO A 352 14.68 11.82 26.74
CA PRO A 352 15.77 11.83 25.75
C PRO A 352 16.20 10.44 25.23
N SER A 353 15.78 9.37 25.88
CA SER A 353 16.07 8.00 25.48
C SER A 353 14.95 7.35 24.66
N PHE A 354 13.81 8.03 24.52
CA PHE A 354 12.59 7.44 23.97
C PHE A 354 12.02 8.30 22.82
N PRO A 355 12.26 7.90 21.54
CA PRO A 355 11.93 8.72 20.39
C PRO A 355 10.47 8.52 19.89
N VAL A 356 9.53 8.32 20.79
CA VAL A 356 8.10 8.32 20.48
C VAL A 356 7.45 9.31 21.45
N VAL A 357 6.87 10.39 20.96
CA VAL A 357 6.31 11.46 21.77
C VAL A 357 4.82 11.58 21.52
N PHE A 358 4.03 11.62 22.58
CA PHE A 358 2.65 12.08 22.50
C PHE A 358 2.55 13.50 23.08
N ASP A 359 2.18 14.47 22.23
CA ASP A 359 2.00 15.87 22.59
C ASP A 359 0.51 16.21 22.59
N GLY A 360 -0.09 16.23 23.78
CA GLY A 360 -1.52 16.47 23.99
C GLY A 360 -1.92 17.90 23.67
N VAL A 361 -2.86 18.07 22.74
CA VAL A 361 -3.42 19.36 22.33
C VAL A 361 -4.94 19.32 22.43
N MET A 362 -5.53 20.12 23.30
CA MET A 362 -6.97 20.31 23.42
C MET A 362 -7.43 21.51 22.58
N GLY A 363 -7.08 21.50 21.30
CA GLY A 363 -7.47 22.55 20.36
C GLY A 363 -8.91 22.38 19.86
N GLU A 364 -9.40 23.39 19.18
CA GLU A 364 -10.73 23.38 18.55
C GLU A 364 -10.66 22.86 17.13
N GLU A 365 -11.48 21.86 16.79
CA GLU A 365 -11.65 21.42 15.42
C GLU A 365 -12.63 22.34 14.68
N LEU A 366 -12.21 22.84 13.53
CA LEU A 366 -12.96 23.80 12.74
C LEU A 366 -13.27 23.22 11.35
N ARG A 367 -14.37 23.69 10.75
CA ARG A 367 -14.76 23.38 9.38
C ARG A 367 -15.13 24.65 8.64
N GLU A 368 -14.67 24.79 7.40
CA GLU A 368 -15.11 25.88 6.52
C GLU A 368 -16.51 25.56 5.95
N ALA A 369 -17.34 26.60 5.77
CA ALA A 369 -18.75 26.45 5.37
C ALA A 369 -18.93 25.73 4.01
N ASN A 370 -17.91 25.75 3.16
CA ASN A 370 -17.92 25.15 1.82
C ASN A 370 -17.04 23.89 1.71
N SER A 371 -16.68 23.27 2.83
CA SER A 371 -15.85 22.07 2.84
C SER A 371 -16.29 21.09 3.92
N PRO A 372 -16.45 19.81 3.63
CA PRO A 372 -16.73 18.79 4.64
C PRO A 372 -15.51 18.43 5.50
N SER A 373 -14.31 18.85 5.09
CA SER A 373 -13.07 18.44 5.73
C SER A 373 -12.70 19.32 6.92
N TRP A 374 -12.23 18.71 8.00
CA TRP A 374 -11.89 19.35 9.26
C TRP A 374 -10.43 19.81 9.31
N PHE A 375 -10.14 20.80 10.18
CA PHE A 375 -8.79 21.22 10.51
C PHE A 375 -8.74 21.75 11.95
N ASN A 376 -7.54 21.71 12.55
CA ASN A 376 -7.27 22.16 13.92
C ASN A 376 -6.09 23.14 13.91
N PRO A 377 -6.32 24.44 14.13
CA PRO A 377 -5.25 25.44 14.09
C PRO A 377 -4.19 25.23 15.17
N ASP A 378 -4.58 24.78 16.36
CA ASP A 378 -3.66 24.57 17.48
C ASP A 378 -2.70 23.43 17.19
N GLU A 379 -3.18 22.35 16.58
CA GLU A 379 -2.30 21.29 16.11
C GLU A 379 -1.35 21.77 15.00
N ILE A 380 -1.79 22.65 14.07
CA ILE A 380 -0.92 23.21 13.04
C ILE A 380 0.24 23.98 13.68
N LEU A 381 -0.05 24.82 14.67
CA LEU A 381 0.97 25.59 15.39
C LEU A 381 1.93 24.68 16.14
N ARG A 382 1.42 23.67 16.82
CA ARG A 382 2.21 22.72 17.58
C ARG A 382 3.13 21.89 16.68
N VAL A 383 2.62 21.34 15.58
CA VAL A 383 3.40 20.62 14.56
C VAL A 383 4.50 21.51 13.99
N SER A 384 4.16 22.76 13.66
CA SER A 384 5.12 23.74 13.14
C SER A 384 6.24 24.06 14.15
N SER A 385 5.91 24.13 15.44
CA SER A 385 6.91 24.31 16.50
C SER A 385 7.90 23.12 16.54
N TRP A 386 7.39 21.88 16.50
CA TRP A 386 8.24 20.70 16.45
C TRP A 386 9.17 20.70 15.24
N ILE A 387 8.65 21.04 14.03
CA ILE A 387 9.47 21.09 12.82
C ILE A 387 10.61 22.10 12.97
N THR A 388 10.31 23.30 13.52
CA THR A 388 11.34 24.32 13.76
C THR A 388 12.42 23.80 14.68
N LYS A 389 12.07 23.21 15.82
CA LYS A 389 13.01 22.62 16.78
C LYS A 389 13.88 21.51 16.14
N ILE A 390 13.27 20.65 15.30
CA ILE A 390 13.98 19.56 14.61
C ILE A 390 15.00 20.13 13.61
N LEU A 391 14.61 21.13 12.82
CA LEU A 391 15.46 21.74 11.81
C LEU A 391 16.57 22.61 12.42
N ASP A 392 16.33 23.22 13.57
CA ASP A 392 17.32 24.01 14.29
C ASP A 392 18.39 23.15 14.99
N ARG A 393 18.15 21.85 15.14
CA ARG A 393 19.09 20.92 15.74
C ARG A 393 20.31 20.71 14.84
N LYS A 394 21.46 21.15 15.33
CA LYS A 394 22.74 21.05 14.61
C LYS A 394 23.28 19.61 14.56
N ASN A 395 24.10 19.33 13.56
CA ASN A 395 24.85 18.07 13.40
C ASN A 395 24.00 16.79 13.20
N THR A 396 22.74 16.92 12.79
CA THR A 396 21.91 15.74 12.48
C THR A 396 22.00 15.29 11.03
N GLY A 397 22.41 16.17 10.13
CA GLY A 397 22.34 15.95 8.67
C GLY A 397 20.91 15.90 8.11
N LEU A 398 19.89 16.16 8.96
CA LEU A 398 18.49 16.16 8.55
C LEU A 398 18.14 17.42 7.76
N THR A 399 17.28 17.24 6.80
CA THR A 399 16.66 18.30 6.00
C THR A 399 15.14 18.21 6.10
N ALA A 400 14.44 19.22 5.63
CA ALA A 400 12.98 19.19 5.58
C ALA A 400 12.42 18.00 4.78
N LYS A 401 13.19 17.44 3.85
CA LYS A 401 12.79 16.24 3.06
C LYS A 401 12.78 14.95 3.89
N ASP A 402 13.44 14.94 5.02
CA ASP A 402 13.50 13.79 5.93
C ASP A 402 12.32 13.79 6.92
N ILE A 403 11.43 14.79 6.83
CA ILE A 403 10.28 15.00 7.71
C ILE A 403 8.99 14.80 6.92
N ALA A 404 8.08 14.00 7.48
CA ALA A 404 6.70 13.90 6.99
C ALA A 404 5.69 14.29 8.06
N ILE A 405 4.61 14.93 7.62
CA ILE A 405 3.41 15.18 8.41
C ILE A 405 2.30 14.31 7.85
N CYS A 406 1.75 13.46 8.70
CA CYS A 406 0.62 12.60 8.33
C CYS A 406 -0.66 13.13 8.97
N THR A 407 -1.65 13.45 8.16
CA THR A 407 -2.98 13.85 8.62
C THR A 407 -4.05 13.29 7.70
N PRO A 408 -5.18 12.78 8.23
CA PRO A 408 -6.21 12.16 7.41
C PRO A 408 -7.15 13.18 6.76
N TYR A 409 -7.03 14.47 7.10
CA TYR A 409 -7.96 15.51 6.66
C TYR A 409 -7.32 16.45 5.63
N HIS A 410 -7.97 16.54 4.47
CA HIS A 410 -7.47 17.36 3.35
C HIS A 410 -7.30 18.84 3.73
N LYS A 411 -8.25 19.44 4.46
CA LYS A 411 -8.14 20.85 4.90
C LYS A 411 -6.96 21.05 5.86
N GLN A 412 -6.72 20.12 6.78
CA GLN A 412 -5.54 20.16 7.65
C GLN A 412 -4.26 20.17 6.81
N LYS A 413 -4.16 19.28 5.82
CA LYS A 413 -3.04 19.23 4.88
C LYS A 413 -2.83 20.60 4.21
N LEU A 414 -3.87 21.18 3.60
CA LEU A 414 -3.76 22.45 2.88
C LEU A 414 -3.37 23.61 3.80
N LYS A 415 -3.99 23.71 4.98
CA LYS A 415 -3.67 24.74 5.98
C LYS A 415 -2.23 24.59 6.50
N MET A 416 -1.80 23.34 6.74
CA MET A 416 -0.43 23.03 7.16
C MET A 416 0.59 23.45 6.09
N MET A 417 0.36 23.07 4.83
CA MET A 417 1.24 23.46 3.72
C MET A 417 1.36 24.99 3.60
N LYS A 418 0.23 25.70 3.63
CA LYS A 418 0.21 27.17 3.59
C LYS A 418 0.96 27.79 4.78
N HIS A 419 0.82 27.22 5.98
CA HIS A 419 1.51 27.71 7.18
C HIS A 419 3.03 27.50 7.08
N LEU A 420 3.49 26.32 6.61
CA LEU A 420 4.90 26.04 6.39
C LEU A 420 5.50 26.95 5.31
N GLU A 421 4.77 27.21 4.21
CA GLU A 421 5.17 28.15 3.18
C GLU A 421 5.36 29.57 3.73
N ALA A 422 4.42 30.06 4.53
CA ALA A 422 4.51 31.37 5.18
C ALA A 422 5.75 31.47 6.11
N LYS A 423 6.15 30.34 6.73
CA LYS A 423 7.40 30.23 7.52
C LYS A 423 8.64 29.96 6.68
N LYS A 424 8.53 29.92 5.34
CA LYS A 424 9.62 29.61 4.41
C LYS A 424 10.25 28.23 4.64
N ILE A 425 9.50 27.27 5.18
CA ILE A 425 9.89 25.88 5.34
C ILE A 425 9.40 25.11 4.14
N SER A 426 10.31 24.67 3.27
CA SER A 426 10.02 23.92 2.05
C SER A 426 10.65 22.52 2.10
N GLY A 427 10.01 21.55 1.48
CA GLY A 427 10.53 20.19 1.35
C GLY A 427 9.94 19.19 2.34
N VAL A 428 9.17 19.62 3.35
CA VAL A 428 8.41 18.71 4.24
C VAL A 428 7.30 18.05 3.44
N THR A 429 7.19 16.74 3.55
CA THR A 429 6.08 15.99 2.92
C THR A 429 4.84 16.06 3.81
N VAL A 430 3.71 16.58 3.29
CA VAL A 430 2.43 16.63 4.01
C VAL A 430 1.40 15.80 3.27
N GLY A 431 0.84 14.78 3.93
CA GLY A 431 -0.11 13.88 3.25
C GLY A 431 -0.94 13.02 4.16
N SER A 432 -1.84 12.24 3.53
CA SER A 432 -2.59 11.19 4.21
C SER A 432 -1.76 9.91 4.37
N THR A 433 -2.29 8.93 5.10
CA THR A 433 -1.68 7.60 5.23
C THR A 433 -1.49 6.91 3.91
N GLU A 434 -2.44 7.09 3.00
CA GLU A 434 -2.42 6.53 1.65
C GLU A 434 -1.25 7.10 0.84
N LEU A 435 -1.03 8.43 0.90
CA LEU A 435 0.08 9.09 0.23
C LEU A 435 1.44 8.64 0.78
N LEU A 436 1.55 8.47 2.10
CA LEU A 436 2.81 8.09 2.76
C LEU A 436 3.09 6.59 2.70
N GLN A 437 2.15 5.79 2.23
CA GLN A 437 2.33 4.36 2.13
C GLN A 437 3.49 4.00 1.19
N GLY A 438 4.29 2.99 1.58
CA GLY A 438 5.50 2.62 0.86
C GLY A 438 6.71 3.54 1.08
N GLN A 439 6.49 4.75 1.62
CA GLN A 439 7.56 5.70 1.95
C GLN A 439 8.08 5.51 3.38
N GLU A 440 9.23 6.12 3.68
CA GLU A 440 9.84 6.13 5.01
C GLU A 440 10.56 7.46 5.24
N PHE A 441 10.51 7.97 6.46
CA PHE A 441 11.06 9.27 6.83
C PHE A 441 11.81 9.17 8.17
N SER A 442 12.86 9.95 8.33
CA SER A 442 13.58 10.01 9.62
C SER A 442 12.65 10.46 10.74
N VAL A 443 11.79 11.44 10.46
CA VAL A 443 10.81 11.97 11.40
C VAL A 443 9.40 11.91 10.78
N VAL A 444 8.45 11.42 11.56
CA VAL A 444 7.03 11.50 11.21
C VAL A 444 6.27 12.19 12.33
N ILE A 445 5.47 13.18 11.98
CA ILE A 445 4.58 13.88 12.90
C ILE A 445 3.14 13.59 12.47
N LEU A 446 2.35 13.01 13.38
CA LEU A 446 0.93 12.75 13.15
C LEU A 446 0.11 13.93 13.70
N SER A 447 -0.79 14.47 12.89
CA SER A 447 -1.76 15.49 13.30
C SER A 447 -3.16 14.91 13.17
N THR A 448 -3.83 14.69 14.30
CA THR A 448 -5.04 13.87 14.37
C THR A 448 -6.32 14.65 14.19
N VAL A 449 -6.27 15.95 14.42
CA VAL A 449 -7.32 16.97 14.18
C VAL A 449 -8.50 16.91 15.13
N ARG A 450 -9.02 15.71 15.42
CA ARG A 450 -10.25 15.55 16.20
C ARG A 450 -10.10 15.99 17.65
N SER A 451 -11.03 16.85 18.08
CA SER A 451 -11.06 17.40 19.46
C SER A 451 -12.46 17.39 20.09
N ASP A 452 -13.50 16.91 19.38
CA ASP A 452 -14.87 16.81 19.86
C ASP A 452 -15.42 15.38 19.75
N THR A 453 -16.20 14.96 20.75
CA THR A 453 -16.87 13.65 20.76
C THR A 453 -18.09 13.59 19.85
N ALA A 454 -18.70 14.73 19.52
CA ALA A 454 -19.96 14.81 18.76
C ALA A 454 -19.89 14.08 17.40
N HIS A 455 -18.72 14.07 16.77
CA HIS A 455 -18.54 13.47 15.45
C HIS A 455 -17.87 12.09 15.45
N LEU A 456 -17.56 11.52 16.61
CA LEU A 456 -16.89 10.21 16.69
C LEU A 456 -17.73 9.07 16.11
N LYS A 457 -19.05 9.10 16.36
CA LYS A 457 -19.98 8.09 15.80
C LYS A 457 -20.06 8.20 14.28
N PHE A 458 -20.05 9.42 13.74
CA PHE A 458 -20.04 9.68 12.30
C PHE A 458 -18.73 9.18 11.66
N ASP A 459 -17.58 9.55 12.23
CA ASP A 459 -16.28 9.10 11.71
C ASP A 459 -16.13 7.58 11.76
N ALA A 460 -16.57 6.94 12.84
CA ALA A 460 -16.57 5.48 12.93
C ALA A 460 -17.46 4.83 11.87
N ARG A 461 -18.65 5.37 11.63
CA ARG A 461 -19.60 4.87 10.61
C ARG A 461 -19.04 5.03 9.19
N HIS A 462 -18.34 6.14 8.92
CA HIS A 462 -17.79 6.45 7.61
C HIS A 462 -16.30 6.11 7.47
N ARG A 463 -15.68 5.57 8.54
CA ARG A 463 -14.25 5.22 8.59
C ARG A 463 -13.33 6.38 8.23
N LEU A 464 -13.74 7.59 8.64
CA LEU A 464 -12.97 8.80 8.44
C LEU A 464 -11.89 8.96 9.50
N GLY A 465 -10.87 9.74 9.19
CA GLY A 465 -9.81 10.04 10.13
C GLY A 465 -8.92 8.83 10.47
N PHE A 466 -8.27 8.92 11.60
CA PHE A 466 -7.42 7.85 12.15
C PHE A 466 -8.19 6.87 13.02
N MET A 467 -9.28 7.30 13.62
CA MET A 467 -10.04 6.49 14.57
C MET A 467 -10.82 5.39 13.87
N ALA A 468 -11.03 4.28 14.57
CA ALA A 468 -11.73 3.10 14.05
C ALA A 468 -11.14 2.50 12.76
N ASN A 469 -9.90 2.87 12.40
CA ASN A 469 -9.20 2.28 11.27
C ASN A 469 -7.80 1.80 11.68
N PRO A 470 -7.68 0.55 12.15
CA PRO A 470 -6.42 0.00 12.64
C PRO A 470 -5.32 -0.04 11.56
N LYS A 471 -5.69 -0.22 10.30
CA LYS A 471 -4.73 -0.25 9.19
C LYS A 471 -4.11 1.14 8.94
N ARG A 472 -4.92 2.22 9.01
CA ARG A 472 -4.38 3.59 8.94
C ARG A 472 -3.46 3.91 10.10
N PHE A 473 -3.86 3.54 11.32
CA PHE A 473 -3.01 3.67 12.50
C PHE A 473 -1.66 2.98 12.28
N ASN A 474 -1.68 1.71 11.90
CA ASN A 474 -0.48 0.91 11.69
C ASN A 474 0.44 1.52 10.62
N VAL A 475 -0.11 1.95 9.47
CA VAL A 475 0.67 2.61 8.43
C VAL A 475 1.27 3.91 8.94
N ALA A 476 0.50 4.78 9.58
CA ALA A 476 0.97 6.08 10.06
C ALA A 476 2.15 5.96 11.03
N VAL A 477 2.02 5.10 12.05
CA VAL A 477 3.04 4.89 13.08
C VAL A 477 4.33 4.28 12.50
N THR A 478 4.20 3.36 11.54
CA THR A 478 5.34 2.61 10.96
C THR A 478 6.07 3.33 9.83
N ARG A 479 5.79 4.61 9.56
CA ARG A 479 6.55 5.41 8.56
C ARG A 479 7.81 6.02 9.13
N ALA A 480 7.89 6.20 10.45
CA ALA A 480 9.02 6.81 11.13
C ALA A 480 10.21 5.85 11.27
N MET A 481 11.42 6.39 11.07
CA MET A 481 12.67 5.66 11.31
C MET A 481 13.26 6.00 12.68
N SER A 482 13.40 7.28 13.01
CA SER A 482 14.18 7.77 14.15
C SER A 482 13.35 8.51 15.20
N LEU A 483 12.26 9.16 14.79
CA LEU A 483 11.38 9.93 15.70
C LEU A 483 9.94 9.89 15.20
N LEU A 484 9.04 9.56 16.11
CA LEU A 484 7.60 9.62 15.91
C LEU A 484 6.99 10.60 16.92
N ILE A 485 6.27 11.61 16.44
CA ILE A 485 5.56 12.58 17.26
C ILE A 485 4.07 12.51 16.93
N ILE A 486 3.23 12.39 17.93
CA ILE A 486 1.78 12.43 17.79
C ILE A 486 1.28 13.74 18.42
N VAL A 487 0.58 14.56 17.65
CA VAL A 487 -0.07 15.79 18.09
C VAL A 487 -1.57 15.59 18.00
N GLY A 488 -2.27 15.70 19.11
CA GLY A 488 -3.72 15.52 19.13
C GLY A 488 -4.33 15.50 20.52
N ASN A 489 -5.66 15.40 20.57
CA ASN A 489 -6.41 15.39 21.82
C ASN A 489 -6.47 13.98 22.44
N PRO A 490 -5.78 13.74 23.60
CA PRO A 490 -5.73 12.42 24.21
C PRO A 490 -7.10 11.96 24.72
N HIS A 491 -7.96 12.90 25.14
CA HIS A 491 -9.31 12.58 25.65
C HIS A 491 -10.21 12.01 24.55
N ILE A 492 -9.99 12.42 23.30
CA ILE A 492 -10.74 11.94 22.15
C ILE A 492 -10.11 10.65 21.62
N LEU A 493 -8.80 10.65 21.42
CA LEU A 493 -8.09 9.49 20.85
C LEU A 493 -8.17 8.25 21.74
N SER A 494 -8.24 8.41 23.05
CA SER A 494 -8.35 7.29 24.00
C SER A 494 -9.66 6.49 23.90
N HIS A 495 -10.65 6.95 23.13
CA HIS A 495 -11.83 6.14 22.77
C HIS A 495 -11.49 4.97 21.81
N ASP A 496 -10.41 5.08 21.05
CA ASP A 496 -9.93 3.99 20.18
C ASP A 496 -8.84 3.18 20.90
N VAL A 497 -8.97 1.87 20.89
CA VAL A 497 -8.09 0.95 21.62
C VAL A 497 -6.62 1.04 21.20
N HIS A 498 -6.35 1.26 19.90
CA HIS A 498 -4.99 1.34 19.37
C HIS A 498 -4.31 2.65 19.78
N TRP A 499 -5.05 3.76 19.66
CA TRP A 499 -4.58 5.07 20.11
C TRP A 499 -4.36 5.12 21.62
N ARG A 500 -5.28 4.53 22.39
CA ARG A 500 -5.13 4.41 23.85
C ARG A 500 -3.86 3.66 24.20
N SER A 501 -3.61 2.52 23.56
CA SER A 501 -2.38 1.74 23.78
C SER A 501 -1.12 2.57 23.52
N LEU A 502 -1.12 3.41 22.48
CA LEU A 502 0.01 4.28 22.15
C LEU A 502 0.17 5.44 23.17
N ILE A 503 -0.93 6.05 23.60
CA ILE A 503 -0.91 7.10 24.64
C ILE A 503 -0.36 6.52 25.95
N ASP A 504 -0.87 5.38 26.41
CA ASP A 504 -0.42 4.72 27.63
C ASP A 504 1.06 4.31 27.52
N TYR A 505 1.51 3.85 26.35
CA TYR A 505 2.91 3.55 26.09
C TYR A 505 3.82 4.78 26.22
N CYS A 506 3.41 5.94 25.70
CA CYS A 506 4.16 7.18 25.87
C CYS A 506 4.17 7.65 27.35
N ARG A 507 3.05 7.51 28.07
CA ARG A 507 2.97 7.87 29.48
C ARG A 507 3.86 6.99 30.36
N LEU A 508 3.84 5.68 30.12
CA LEU A 508 4.67 4.72 30.86
C LEU A 508 6.17 4.90 30.65
N ASN A 509 6.55 5.56 29.55
CA ASN A 509 7.95 5.86 29.22
C ASN A 509 8.32 7.33 29.40
N ASP A 510 7.57 8.09 30.22
CA ASP A 510 7.80 9.52 30.50
C ASP A 510 7.95 10.37 29.22
N SER A 511 7.23 10.01 28.16
CA SER A 511 7.30 10.66 26.85
C SER A 511 5.96 11.25 26.40
N TYR A 512 5.14 11.60 27.38
CA TYR A 512 3.91 12.38 27.22
C TYR A 512 4.17 13.83 27.60
N THR A 513 3.65 14.78 26.82
CA THR A 513 3.69 16.22 27.09
C THR A 513 2.40 16.89 26.63
N GLY A 514 2.24 18.16 26.89
CA GLY A 514 1.07 18.95 26.47
C GLY A 514 -0.01 19.05 27.55
N CYS A 515 -1.27 18.86 27.18
CA CYS A 515 -2.40 19.02 28.11
C CYS A 515 -2.46 17.89 29.15
N ASP A 516 -3.11 18.17 30.28
CA ASP A 516 -3.34 17.15 31.30
C ASP A 516 -4.25 16.03 30.78
N PHE A 517 -3.92 14.79 31.15
CA PHE A 517 -4.69 13.60 30.80
C PHE A 517 -4.68 12.60 31.95
N ASP A 518 -5.84 12.36 32.55
CA ASP A 518 -6.03 11.47 33.70
C ASP A 518 -6.08 9.97 33.33
N GLY A 519 -5.95 9.65 32.04
CA GLY A 519 -6.04 8.28 31.50
C GLY A 519 -7.48 7.84 31.20
N LYS A 520 -8.46 8.75 31.27
CA LYS A 520 -9.85 8.46 30.95
C LYS A 520 -10.29 9.17 29.65
N PRO A 521 -11.05 8.50 28.79
CA PRO A 521 -11.68 9.15 27.65
C PRO A 521 -12.72 10.16 28.13
N SER A 522 -12.98 11.20 27.34
CA SER A 522 -14.11 12.11 27.58
C SER A 522 -15.42 11.33 27.65
N ALA A 523 -16.32 11.72 28.56
CA ALA A 523 -17.67 11.18 28.54
C ALA A 523 -18.32 11.51 27.19
N PRO A 524 -19.01 10.56 26.53
CA PRO A 524 -19.76 10.88 25.31
C PRO A 524 -20.82 11.94 25.69
N MET A 525 -20.91 13.01 24.90
CA MET A 525 -22.04 13.94 25.03
C MET A 525 -23.33 13.14 24.82
N GLY A 526 -24.27 13.29 25.77
CA GLY A 526 -25.60 12.68 25.67
C GLY A 526 -26.27 13.09 24.37
N ASP A 527 -27.03 12.17 23.79
CA ASP A 527 -27.87 12.43 22.62
C ASP A 527 -28.98 13.43 23.06
N GLU A 528 -28.70 14.72 23.00
CA GLU A 528 -29.73 15.77 23.06
C GLU A 528 -29.92 16.31 21.65
N ASP A 529 -31.12 16.02 21.14
CA ASP A 529 -31.87 16.64 20.05
C ASP A 529 -31.47 16.38 18.58
N GLY A 530 -32.42 15.80 17.86
CA GLY A 530 -32.75 16.09 16.47
C GLY A 530 -32.33 15.10 15.40
N ASP A 531 -32.94 13.92 15.41
CA ASP A 531 -32.61 12.84 14.44
C ASP A 531 -32.98 13.15 12.97
N GLU A 532 -33.94 14.06 12.69
CA GLU A 532 -34.34 14.39 11.32
C GLU A 532 -33.40 15.39 10.62
N THR A 533 -32.93 16.40 11.30
CA THR A 533 -31.99 17.38 10.74
C THR A 533 -30.58 16.82 10.53
N LEU A 534 -30.21 15.77 11.27
CA LEU A 534 -28.92 15.11 11.13
C LEU A 534 -28.87 14.20 9.90
N ALA A 535 -29.98 13.50 9.58
CA ALA A 535 -30.07 12.64 8.39
C ALA A 535 -29.99 13.45 7.09
N GLU A 536 -30.71 14.57 7.01
CA GLU A 536 -30.67 15.48 5.86
C GLU A 536 -29.28 16.14 5.71
N ARG A 537 -28.65 16.56 6.81
CA ARG A 537 -27.26 17.05 6.81
C ARG A 537 -26.25 15.96 6.44
N LEU A 538 -26.50 14.71 6.82
CA LEU A 538 -25.61 13.59 6.50
C LEU A 538 -25.66 13.25 5.02
N ASP A 539 -26.83 13.32 4.36
CA ASP A 539 -26.97 13.12 2.92
C ASP A 539 -26.32 14.25 2.10
N GLU A 540 -26.37 15.48 2.61
CA GLU A 540 -25.69 16.64 2.01
C GLU A 540 -24.16 16.54 2.19
N ILE A 541 -23.69 16.13 3.36
CA ILE A 541 -22.26 15.88 3.64
C ILE A 541 -21.76 14.66 2.85
N ASP A 542 -22.54 13.60 2.70
CA ASP A 542 -22.19 12.44 1.87
C ASP A 542 -22.04 12.84 0.39
N ARG A 543 -22.87 13.76 -0.09
CA ARG A 543 -22.75 14.33 -1.44
C ARG A 543 -21.48 15.17 -1.59
N MET A 544 -21.21 16.06 -0.64
CA MET A 544 -20.02 16.90 -0.62
C MET A 544 -18.71 16.10 -0.44
N LEU A 545 -18.72 15.04 0.38
CA LEU A 545 -17.55 14.14 0.57
C LEU A 545 -17.26 13.32 -0.69
N ASN A 546 -18.30 12.96 -1.44
CA ASN A 546 -18.13 12.31 -2.75
C ASN A 546 -17.56 13.29 -3.78
N GLU A 547 -17.98 14.55 -3.77
CA GLU A 547 -17.44 15.61 -4.63
C GLU A 547 -15.98 15.96 -4.27
N GLU A 548 -15.59 15.95 -2.99
CA GLU A 548 -14.18 16.14 -2.58
C GLU A 548 -13.32 14.89 -2.79
N ALA A 549 -13.88 13.70 -2.66
CA ALA A 549 -13.20 12.47 -3.05
C ALA A 549 -12.92 12.47 -4.56
N ASP A 550 -13.87 12.90 -5.37
CA ASP A 550 -13.70 13.07 -6.80
C ASP A 550 -12.69 14.18 -7.14
N ALA A 551 -12.71 15.32 -6.43
CA ALA A 551 -11.74 16.40 -6.58
C ALA A 551 -10.33 16.03 -6.08
N SER A 552 -10.20 15.18 -5.06
CA SER A 552 -8.90 14.67 -4.60
C SER A 552 -8.36 13.57 -5.53
N TYR A 553 -9.24 12.90 -6.28
CA TYR A 553 -8.88 11.99 -7.38
C TYR A 553 -8.45 12.75 -8.64
N GLU A 554 -8.90 13.99 -8.85
CA GLU A 554 -8.39 14.83 -9.93
C GLU A 554 -6.95 15.32 -9.68
N LEU A 555 -6.48 15.34 -8.42
CA LEU A 555 -5.10 15.66 -8.04
C LEU A 555 -4.18 14.44 -7.95
N VAL A 556 -4.72 13.24 -7.77
CA VAL A 556 -4.09 11.95 -8.08
C VAL A 556 -4.64 11.57 -9.43
N ASP A 557 -3.92 11.90 -10.49
CA ASP A 557 -4.31 11.68 -11.89
C ASP A 557 -5.07 10.34 -12.01
N PRO A 558 -6.36 10.34 -12.42
CA PRO A 558 -7.14 9.08 -12.56
C PRO A 558 -6.45 8.09 -13.49
N ARG A 559 -5.41 8.53 -14.22
CA ARG A 559 -4.53 7.74 -15.05
C ARG A 559 -3.46 6.97 -14.27
N ASP A 560 -3.23 7.24 -12.98
CA ASP A 560 -2.32 6.46 -12.15
C ASP A 560 -2.92 5.15 -11.65
N ASN A 561 -4.24 4.99 -11.73
CA ASN A 561 -4.96 3.77 -11.38
C ASN A 561 -5.48 2.99 -12.59
N GLU A 562 -5.20 3.42 -13.83
CA GLU A 562 -5.51 2.66 -15.05
C GLU A 562 -4.32 1.84 -15.59
#